data_5de79bf976b311352b1d38541bc0c662
#
_entry.id   5de79bf976b311352b1d38541bc0c662
#
_cell.length_a   1.000
_cell.length_b   1.000
_cell.length_c   1.000
_cell.angle_alpha   90.00
_cell.angle_beta   90.00
_cell.angle_gamma   90.00
#
_symmetry.space_group_name_H-M   'P 1'
#
loop_
_entity.id
_entity.type
_entity.pdbx_description
1 polymer ?
#
loop_
_entity_poly.entity_id
_entity_poly.type
_entity_poly.pdbx_seq_one_letter_code
_entity_poly.pdbx_strand_id
1 'polypeptide(L)'
;MRGEGRGERGEGKDLRQGDPSSLVPRPSPLFHRLGLQDYEPVWRQMKEFTAARNAVTPDELWQVEHPPVYTLGVAAKAEHLPRVNNGIPVVKTDRGGQITYHGPGQIVIYTLLDLRRRNLGVRTLVRRLERAVIELLQGYRIDANGREDAPGVYVAGAKIAALGLRVRNGCCYHGLSLNVDMDLTPFSAINPCGFPGLEVTQLRDLGVQDPIEAIAEKLLDRLAAGI
;
A
#
# COMPACT_ATOMS: atom_id res chain seq x y z
N MET A 1 29.53 66.20 -22.31
CA MET A 1 28.11 66.48 -22.08
C MET A 1 27.48 65.23 -21.48
N ARG A 2 26.83 65.43 -20.39
CA ARG A 2 26.25 64.40 -19.49
C ARG A 2 24.96 63.84 -20.08
N GLY A 3 24.67 62.55 -19.83
CA GLY A 3 23.37 61.93 -20.07
C GLY A 3 23.18 60.81 -19.09
N GLU A 4 22.48 61.10 -17.97
CA GLU A 4 22.06 60.15 -16.96
C GLU A 4 20.85 59.39 -17.48
N GLY A 5 20.87 58.05 -17.44
CA GLY A 5 19.76 57.17 -17.68
C GLY A 5 19.43 56.41 -16.40
N ARG A 6 18.30 56.76 -15.76
CA ARG A 6 17.72 56.13 -14.57
C ARG A 6 17.32 54.71 -14.88
N GLY A 7 17.77 53.76 -14.04
CA GLY A 7 17.29 52.41 -14.00
C GLY A 7 15.96 52.34 -13.22
N GLU A 8 14.94 51.80 -13.86
CA GLU A 8 13.69 51.40 -13.20
C GLU A 8 13.91 50.09 -12.46
N ARG A 9 13.60 50.11 -11.18
CA ARG A 9 13.56 48.93 -10.32
C ARG A 9 12.24 48.20 -10.58
N GLY A 10 12.29 47.04 -11.22
CA GLY A 10 11.15 46.13 -11.34
C GLY A 10 10.79 45.55 -9.99
N GLU A 11 9.60 45.86 -9.53
CA GLU A 11 8.98 45.31 -8.34
C GLU A 11 8.76 43.80 -8.54
N GLY A 12 9.42 43.01 -7.72
CA GLY A 12 9.19 41.56 -7.65
C GLY A 12 7.78 41.29 -7.14
N LYS A 13 6.91 40.76 -8.00
CA LYS A 13 5.63 40.18 -7.58
C LYS A 13 5.86 38.94 -6.76
N ASP A 14 5.66 39.06 -5.45
CA ASP A 14 5.55 37.93 -4.52
C ASP A 14 4.25 37.15 -4.81
N LEU A 15 4.33 36.08 -5.60
CA LEU A 15 3.24 35.16 -5.92
C LEU A 15 3.20 34.00 -4.92
N ARG A 16 3.07 34.30 -3.65
CA ARG A 16 2.68 33.32 -2.63
C ARG A 16 1.25 33.55 -2.17
N GLN A 17 0.32 33.45 -3.09
CA GLN A 17 -1.08 33.22 -2.72
C GLN A 17 -1.30 31.70 -2.69
N GLY A 18 -1.27 31.12 -1.48
CA GLY A 18 -1.69 29.73 -1.26
C GLY A 18 -3.14 29.59 -1.73
N ASP A 19 -3.38 28.61 -2.57
CA ASP A 19 -4.71 28.26 -3.09
C ASP A 19 -5.68 27.98 -1.92
N PRO A 20 -6.75 28.78 -1.73
CA PRO A 20 -7.73 28.54 -0.66
C PRO A 20 -8.53 27.23 -0.83
N SER A 21 -8.42 26.53 -1.96
CA SER A 21 -9.06 25.22 -2.20
C SER A 21 -8.51 24.09 -1.33
N SER A 22 -7.37 24.31 -0.61
CA SER A 22 -6.73 23.32 0.23
C SER A 22 -7.42 23.09 1.60
N LEU A 23 -8.46 23.87 1.92
CA LEU A 23 -9.14 23.83 3.24
C LEU A 23 -10.44 23.03 3.27
N VAL A 24 -10.89 22.46 2.16
CA VAL A 24 -12.06 21.56 2.19
C VAL A 24 -11.63 20.23 2.80
N PRO A 25 -12.22 19.82 3.96
CA PRO A 25 -11.91 18.51 4.53
C PRO A 25 -12.17 17.42 3.50
N ARG A 26 -11.16 16.62 3.20
CA ARG A 26 -11.33 15.49 2.29
C ARG A 26 -12.19 14.45 2.97
N PRO A 27 -13.24 13.93 2.33
CA PRO A 27 -14.04 12.89 2.94
C PRO A 27 -13.17 11.67 3.23
N SER A 28 -13.33 11.11 4.43
CA SER A 28 -12.69 9.84 4.80
C SER A 28 -13.13 8.75 3.84
N PRO A 29 -12.25 7.80 3.50
CA PRO A 29 -12.64 6.65 2.69
C PRO A 29 -13.69 5.80 3.39
N LEU A 30 -14.56 5.15 2.62
CA LEU A 30 -15.48 4.15 3.15
C LEU A 30 -14.73 2.84 3.44
N PHE A 31 -15.12 2.13 4.49
CA PHE A 31 -14.52 0.86 4.87
C PHE A 31 -15.43 -0.30 4.52
N HIS A 32 -14.86 -1.29 3.83
CA HIS A 32 -15.51 -2.55 3.53
C HIS A 32 -14.72 -3.71 4.14
N ARG A 33 -15.39 -4.54 4.93
CA ARG A 33 -14.83 -5.79 5.49
C ARG A 33 -15.38 -6.94 4.67
N LEU A 34 -14.52 -7.59 3.88
CA LEU A 34 -14.92 -8.63 2.95
C LEU A 34 -14.77 -10.05 3.55
N GLY A 35 -14.06 -10.18 4.68
CA GLY A 35 -13.73 -11.48 5.26
C GLY A 35 -12.78 -12.29 4.39
N LEU A 36 -12.86 -13.62 4.47
CA LEU A 36 -12.05 -14.52 3.65
C LEU A 36 -12.68 -14.65 2.25
N GLN A 37 -11.95 -14.25 1.22
CA GLN A 37 -12.40 -14.22 -0.17
C GLN A 37 -11.30 -14.70 -1.11
N ASP A 38 -11.69 -15.41 -2.17
CA ASP A 38 -10.77 -15.75 -3.26
C ASP A 38 -10.18 -14.51 -3.91
N TYR A 39 -8.90 -14.60 -4.30
CA TYR A 39 -8.15 -13.44 -4.80
C TYR A 39 -8.70 -12.91 -6.13
N GLU A 40 -8.92 -13.76 -7.12
CA GLU A 40 -9.31 -13.32 -8.46
C GLU A 40 -10.66 -12.60 -8.52
N PRO A 41 -11.74 -13.05 -7.83
CA PRO A 41 -12.99 -12.31 -7.76
C PRO A 41 -12.82 -10.89 -7.19
N VAL A 42 -12.09 -10.76 -6.07
CA VAL A 42 -11.84 -9.45 -5.43
C VAL A 42 -11.00 -8.55 -6.35
N TRP A 43 -9.95 -9.09 -6.97
CA TRP A 43 -9.15 -8.36 -7.94
C TRP A 43 -9.98 -7.85 -9.12
N ARG A 44 -10.90 -8.67 -9.64
CA ARG A 44 -11.81 -8.28 -10.73
C ARG A 44 -12.74 -7.16 -10.28
N GLN A 45 -13.34 -7.26 -9.10
CA GLN A 45 -14.18 -6.22 -8.50
C GLN A 45 -13.42 -4.88 -8.33
N MET A 46 -12.19 -4.90 -7.84
CA MET A 46 -11.36 -3.69 -7.74
C MET A 46 -11.15 -3.01 -9.10
N LYS A 47 -10.91 -3.79 -10.16
CA LYS A 47 -10.72 -3.27 -11.52
C LYS A 47 -12.01 -2.65 -12.08
N GLU A 48 -13.14 -3.32 -11.87
CA GLU A 48 -14.48 -2.86 -12.30
C GLU A 48 -14.84 -1.58 -11.55
N PHE A 49 -14.72 -1.55 -10.23
CA PHE A 49 -14.94 -0.36 -9.41
C PHE A 49 -14.06 0.81 -9.88
N THR A 50 -12.77 0.58 -10.09
CA THR A 50 -11.83 1.62 -10.52
C THR A 50 -12.15 2.11 -11.93
N ALA A 51 -12.60 1.25 -12.84
CA ALA A 51 -12.97 1.61 -14.20
C ALA A 51 -14.29 2.39 -14.26
N ALA A 52 -15.24 2.11 -13.37
CA ALA A 52 -16.56 2.75 -13.30
C ALA A 52 -16.53 4.08 -12.51
N ARG A 53 -15.40 4.45 -11.88
CA ARG A 53 -15.32 5.67 -11.07
C ARG A 53 -15.65 6.93 -11.86
N ASN A 54 -16.33 7.85 -11.18
CA ASN A 54 -16.61 9.20 -11.64
C ASN A 54 -16.22 10.23 -10.54
N ALA A 55 -16.53 11.51 -10.77
CA ALA A 55 -16.14 12.59 -9.85
C ALA A 55 -16.76 12.48 -8.46
N VAL A 56 -17.90 11.82 -8.30
CA VAL A 56 -18.61 11.67 -7.02
C VAL A 56 -18.42 10.30 -6.37
N THR A 57 -17.78 9.35 -7.04
CA THR A 57 -17.50 8.03 -6.48
C THR A 57 -16.60 8.16 -5.24
N PRO A 58 -17.01 7.65 -4.07
CA PRO A 58 -16.20 7.74 -2.87
C PRO A 58 -14.88 6.96 -3.01
N ASP A 59 -13.92 7.31 -2.18
CA ASP A 59 -12.72 6.49 -1.99
C ASP A 59 -13.05 5.38 -1.00
N GLU A 60 -12.43 4.22 -1.19
CA GLU A 60 -12.73 3.05 -0.38
C GLU A 60 -11.45 2.34 0.08
N LEU A 61 -11.52 1.74 1.29
CA LEU A 61 -10.55 0.80 1.81
C LEU A 61 -11.25 -0.55 2.00
N TRP A 62 -10.75 -1.59 1.33
CA TRP A 62 -11.32 -2.93 1.44
C TRP A 62 -10.36 -3.80 2.24
N GLN A 63 -10.79 -4.23 3.43
CA GLN A 63 -10.10 -5.22 4.23
C GLN A 63 -10.55 -6.61 3.81
N VAL A 64 -9.59 -7.50 3.59
CA VAL A 64 -9.84 -8.88 3.15
C VAL A 64 -8.74 -9.81 3.67
N GLU A 65 -9.05 -11.07 3.82
CA GLU A 65 -8.11 -12.19 3.88
C GLU A 65 -8.29 -13.06 2.64
N HIS A 66 -7.23 -13.72 2.19
CA HIS A 66 -7.28 -14.63 1.05
C HIS A 66 -6.95 -16.06 1.47
N PRO A 67 -7.55 -17.09 0.85
CA PRO A 67 -6.98 -18.42 0.85
C PRO A 67 -5.54 -18.40 0.30
N PRO A 68 -4.75 -19.46 0.56
CA PRO A 68 -3.37 -19.52 0.07
C PRO A 68 -3.28 -19.25 -1.42
N VAL A 69 -2.52 -18.20 -1.81
CA VAL A 69 -2.32 -17.79 -3.21
C VAL A 69 -0.99 -17.05 -3.37
N TYR A 70 -0.26 -17.37 -4.43
CA TYR A 70 0.84 -16.54 -4.91
C TYR A 70 0.33 -15.54 -5.95
N THR A 71 0.74 -14.27 -5.84
CA THR A 71 0.42 -13.26 -6.85
C THR A 71 1.69 -12.75 -7.51
N LEU A 72 1.70 -12.72 -8.86
CA LEU A 72 2.78 -12.18 -9.66
C LEU A 72 2.44 -10.74 -10.06
N GLY A 73 3.24 -9.78 -9.62
CA GLY A 73 3.15 -8.41 -10.08
C GLY A 73 3.81 -8.20 -11.45
N VAL A 74 3.68 -7.00 -12.01
CA VAL A 74 4.18 -6.67 -13.37
C VAL A 74 5.70 -6.74 -13.51
N ALA A 75 6.45 -6.66 -12.42
CA ALA A 75 7.91 -6.81 -12.40
C ALA A 75 8.37 -8.25 -12.16
N ALA A 76 7.45 -9.22 -12.05
CA ALA A 76 7.79 -10.61 -11.82
C ALA A 76 8.46 -11.23 -13.07
N LYS A 77 9.53 -11.98 -12.84
CA LYS A 77 10.25 -12.74 -13.85
C LYS A 77 10.03 -14.23 -13.63
N ALA A 78 10.36 -15.05 -14.64
CA ALA A 78 10.24 -16.51 -14.54
C ALA A 78 11.02 -17.10 -13.35
N GLU A 79 12.17 -16.53 -13.03
CA GLU A 79 13.02 -16.92 -11.89
C GLU A 79 12.39 -16.65 -10.50
N HIS A 80 11.31 -15.87 -10.47
CA HIS A 80 10.57 -15.57 -9.23
C HIS A 80 9.41 -16.54 -8.97
N LEU A 81 9.10 -17.43 -9.91
CA LEU A 81 8.07 -18.46 -9.72
C LEU A 81 8.43 -19.36 -8.54
N PRO A 82 7.42 -19.94 -7.86
CA PRO A 82 7.68 -20.88 -6.76
C PRO A 82 8.60 -22.00 -7.20
N ARG A 83 9.64 -22.28 -6.40
CA ARG A 83 10.66 -23.29 -6.69
C ARG A 83 10.14 -24.72 -6.51
N VAL A 84 9.06 -24.87 -5.80
CA VAL A 84 8.41 -26.14 -5.51
C VAL A 84 6.93 -26.03 -5.81
N ASN A 85 6.35 -27.10 -6.34
CA ASN A 85 4.89 -27.20 -6.48
C ASN A 85 4.32 -27.66 -5.13
N ASN A 86 3.77 -26.73 -4.37
CA ASN A 86 3.13 -26.97 -3.06
C ASN A 86 1.60 -26.91 -3.14
N GLY A 87 1.03 -26.97 -4.35
CA GLY A 87 -0.42 -26.93 -4.57
C GLY A 87 -1.07 -25.54 -4.41
N ILE A 88 -0.28 -24.51 -4.08
CA ILE A 88 -0.78 -23.14 -3.95
C ILE A 88 -0.91 -22.51 -5.35
N PRO A 89 -2.09 -21.99 -5.72
CA PRO A 89 -2.30 -21.37 -7.03
C PRO A 89 -1.43 -20.13 -7.22
N VAL A 90 -1.03 -19.88 -8.48
CA VAL A 90 -0.25 -18.72 -8.90
C VAL A 90 -1.08 -17.85 -9.82
N VAL A 91 -1.40 -16.63 -9.41
CA VAL A 91 -2.22 -15.68 -10.16
C VAL A 91 -1.34 -14.54 -10.70
N LYS A 92 -1.37 -14.34 -12.01
CA LYS A 92 -0.70 -13.21 -12.66
C LYS A 92 -1.58 -11.97 -12.59
N THR A 93 -1.07 -10.90 -11.99
CA THR A 93 -1.81 -9.68 -11.70
C THR A 93 -1.17 -8.45 -12.34
N ASP A 94 -1.83 -7.30 -12.22
CA ASP A 94 -1.34 -6.02 -12.73
C ASP A 94 -0.81 -5.07 -11.62
N ARG A 95 -0.71 -5.55 -10.38
CA ARG A 95 -0.08 -4.77 -9.29
C ARG A 95 1.40 -4.55 -9.55
N GLY A 96 1.94 -3.48 -8.97
CA GLY A 96 3.39 -3.27 -8.93
C GLY A 96 4.12 -4.36 -8.13
N GLY A 97 5.44 -4.40 -8.30
CA GLY A 97 6.30 -5.37 -7.62
C GLY A 97 6.36 -6.73 -8.29
N GLN A 98 6.95 -7.68 -7.59
CA GLN A 98 7.25 -9.02 -8.09
C GLN A 98 6.28 -10.06 -7.50
N ILE A 99 6.77 -11.22 -7.07
CA ILE A 99 5.93 -12.25 -6.43
C ILE A 99 5.72 -11.94 -4.94
N THR A 100 4.55 -12.27 -4.44
CA THR A 100 4.27 -12.38 -2.99
C THR A 100 3.31 -13.53 -2.72
N TYR A 101 3.09 -13.82 -1.44
CA TYR A 101 2.15 -14.82 -0.96
C TYR A 101 1.07 -14.14 -0.11
N HIS A 102 -0.16 -14.63 -0.24
CA HIS A 102 -1.28 -14.31 0.64
C HIS A 102 -1.85 -15.60 1.21
N GLY A 103 -2.29 -15.55 2.46
CA GLY A 103 -2.91 -16.67 3.17
C GLY A 103 -3.72 -16.20 4.37
N PRO A 104 -4.54 -17.09 4.98
CA PRO A 104 -5.27 -16.79 6.20
C PRO A 104 -4.33 -16.31 7.31
N GLY A 105 -4.80 -15.37 8.13
CA GLY A 105 -3.98 -14.72 9.16
C GLY A 105 -3.14 -13.54 8.63
N GLN A 106 -3.32 -13.15 7.35
CA GLN A 106 -2.72 -11.95 6.78
C GLN A 106 -3.81 -10.89 6.54
N ILE A 107 -3.66 -9.71 7.12
CA ILE A 107 -4.52 -8.56 6.78
C ILE A 107 -4.10 -8.02 5.42
N VAL A 108 -5.02 -8.01 4.46
CA VAL A 108 -4.86 -7.32 3.18
C VAL A 108 -5.80 -6.13 3.16
N ILE A 109 -5.27 -4.93 2.84
CA ILE A 109 -6.07 -3.72 2.68
C ILE A 109 -5.83 -3.16 1.28
N TYR A 110 -6.90 -3.17 0.48
CA TYR A 110 -6.92 -2.56 -0.83
C TYR A 110 -7.34 -1.09 -0.73
N THR A 111 -6.62 -0.22 -1.44
CA THR A 111 -6.81 1.23 -1.43
C THR A 111 -7.36 1.69 -2.77
N LEU A 112 -8.68 1.90 -2.84
CA LEU A 112 -9.37 2.34 -4.05
C LEU A 112 -9.59 3.86 -3.98
N LEU A 113 -8.57 4.62 -4.38
CA LEU A 113 -8.50 6.07 -4.17
C LEU A 113 -8.40 6.82 -5.50
N ASP A 114 -9.05 7.98 -5.58
CA ASP A 114 -8.80 8.96 -6.63
C ASP A 114 -7.62 9.85 -6.22
N LEU A 115 -6.44 9.55 -6.78
CA LEU A 115 -5.20 10.25 -6.44
C LEU A 115 -5.19 11.71 -6.94
N ARG A 116 -5.90 12.02 -8.03
CA ARG A 116 -6.01 13.40 -8.54
C ARG A 116 -6.81 14.25 -7.57
N ARG A 117 -8.01 13.77 -7.18
CA ARG A 117 -8.86 14.44 -6.20
C ARG A 117 -8.13 14.65 -4.87
N ARG A 118 -7.29 13.71 -4.48
CA ARG A 118 -6.47 13.79 -3.26
C ARG A 118 -5.20 14.62 -3.43
N ASN A 119 -4.88 15.06 -4.64
CA ASN A 119 -3.59 15.70 -4.97
C ASN A 119 -2.41 14.87 -4.41
N LEU A 120 -2.43 13.56 -4.66
CA LEU A 120 -1.53 12.60 -4.07
C LEU A 120 -0.73 11.84 -5.14
N GLY A 121 0.59 11.92 -5.06
CA GLY A 121 1.48 11.13 -5.90
C GLY A 121 1.62 9.69 -5.38
N VAL A 122 1.91 8.75 -6.29
CA VAL A 122 2.05 7.31 -5.96
C VAL A 122 3.13 7.07 -4.90
N ARG A 123 4.30 7.72 -5.02
CA ARG A 123 5.39 7.59 -4.03
C ARG A 123 4.96 8.08 -2.64
N THR A 124 4.23 9.18 -2.60
CA THR A 124 3.71 9.72 -1.34
C THR A 124 2.66 8.77 -0.74
N LEU A 125 1.80 8.17 -1.56
CA LEU A 125 0.86 7.15 -1.07
C LEU A 125 1.59 5.95 -0.48
N VAL A 126 2.60 5.39 -1.16
CA VAL A 126 3.43 4.28 -0.64
C VAL A 126 3.99 4.64 0.74
N ARG A 127 4.63 5.80 0.89
CA ARG A 127 5.17 6.26 2.18
C ARG A 127 4.09 6.41 3.27
N ARG A 128 2.88 6.86 2.91
CA ARG A 128 1.76 6.96 3.87
C ARG A 128 1.27 5.59 4.31
N LEU A 129 1.20 4.63 3.41
CA LEU A 129 0.84 3.25 3.73
C LEU A 129 1.89 2.59 4.64
N GLU A 130 3.19 2.76 4.32
CA GLU A 130 4.29 2.29 5.17
C GLU A 130 4.22 2.93 6.56
N ARG A 131 4.02 4.25 6.61
CA ARG A 131 3.91 4.99 7.85
C ARG A 131 2.76 4.51 8.73
N ALA A 132 1.59 4.24 8.16
CA ALA A 132 0.45 3.72 8.91
C ALA A 132 0.76 2.36 9.58
N VAL A 133 1.49 1.48 8.87
CA VAL A 133 1.96 0.20 9.45
C VAL A 133 3.01 0.44 10.52
N ILE A 134 3.99 1.32 10.30
CA ILE A 134 5.02 1.66 11.27
C ILE A 134 4.40 2.22 12.56
N GLU A 135 3.46 3.16 12.44
CA GLU A 135 2.73 3.73 13.59
C GLU A 135 1.88 2.68 14.33
N LEU A 136 1.31 1.70 13.61
CA LEU A 136 0.66 0.56 14.24
C LEU A 136 1.65 -0.24 15.08
N LEU A 137 2.82 -0.59 14.51
CA LEU A 137 3.87 -1.37 15.18
C LEU A 137 4.45 -0.63 16.38
N GLN A 138 4.66 0.69 16.28
CA GLN A 138 5.06 1.54 17.40
C GLN A 138 4.06 1.48 18.57
N GLY A 139 2.76 1.38 18.29
CA GLY A 139 1.73 1.16 19.31
C GLY A 139 1.93 -0.13 20.11
N TYR A 140 2.59 -1.12 19.53
CA TYR A 140 3.01 -2.38 20.17
C TYR A 140 4.46 -2.34 20.68
N ARG A 141 5.15 -1.20 20.63
CA ARG A 141 6.56 -1.00 21.01
C ARG A 141 7.52 -1.82 20.13
N ILE A 142 7.13 -2.08 18.89
CA ILE A 142 7.95 -2.74 17.87
C ILE A 142 8.58 -1.66 17.00
N ASP A 143 9.92 -1.65 16.93
CA ASP A 143 10.67 -0.76 16.05
C ASP A 143 10.64 -1.30 14.62
N ALA A 144 10.21 -0.46 13.67
CA ALA A 144 10.04 -0.83 12.28
C ALA A 144 10.42 0.31 11.35
N ASN A 145 10.85 -0.02 10.15
CA ASN A 145 11.23 0.95 9.13
C ASN A 145 10.75 0.56 7.73
N GLY A 146 10.64 1.56 6.85
CA GLY A 146 10.47 1.37 5.42
C GLY A 146 11.81 1.30 4.69
N ARG A 147 11.81 0.81 3.43
CA ARG A 147 12.99 0.79 2.56
C ARG A 147 12.65 1.40 1.20
N GLU A 148 13.52 2.28 0.69
CA GLU A 148 13.29 2.92 -0.62
C GLU A 148 13.53 1.97 -1.81
N ASP A 149 14.50 1.06 -1.68
CA ASP A 149 14.89 0.08 -2.69
C ASP A 149 13.92 -1.12 -2.78
N ALA A 150 13.20 -1.39 -1.68
CA ALA A 150 12.27 -2.51 -1.57
C ALA A 150 11.03 -2.12 -0.76
N PRO A 151 10.06 -1.37 -1.35
CA PRO A 151 8.89 -0.88 -0.64
C PRO A 151 8.23 -1.95 0.23
N GLY A 152 7.95 -1.59 1.49
CA GLY A 152 7.46 -2.49 2.53
C GLY A 152 7.88 -2.02 3.90
N VAL A 153 7.41 -2.71 4.94
CA VAL A 153 7.79 -2.44 6.32
C VAL A 153 8.58 -3.63 6.87
N TYR A 154 9.65 -3.31 7.61
CA TYR A 154 10.63 -4.27 8.09
C TYR A 154 10.85 -4.11 9.58
N VAL A 155 11.01 -5.23 10.28
CA VAL A 155 11.39 -5.35 11.69
C VAL A 155 12.67 -6.16 11.76
N ALA A 156 13.74 -5.61 12.33
CA ALA A 156 15.06 -6.25 12.41
C ALA A 156 15.55 -6.83 11.06
N GLY A 157 15.19 -6.21 9.94
CA GLY A 157 15.56 -6.66 8.59
C GLY A 157 14.57 -7.63 7.93
N ALA A 158 13.69 -8.29 8.69
CA ALA A 158 12.65 -9.18 8.17
C ALA A 158 11.41 -8.40 7.74
N LYS A 159 10.83 -8.74 6.59
CA LYS A 159 9.65 -8.05 6.05
C LYS A 159 8.38 -8.51 6.78
N ILE A 160 7.63 -7.56 7.35
CA ILE A 160 6.35 -7.80 8.00
C ILE A 160 5.16 -7.35 7.15
N ALA A 161 5.35 -6.33 6.31
CA ALA A 161 4.30 -5.85 5.40
C ALA A 161 4.85 -5.61 3.99
N ALA A 162 4.07 -5.99 3.00
CA ALA A 162 4.38 -5.78 1.59
C ALA A 162 3.38 -4.79 0.97
N LEU A 163 3.85 -4.05 -0.05
CA LEU A 163 3.05 -3.07 -0.77
C LEU A 163 3.13 -3.32 -2.28
N GLY A 164 1.99 -3.22 -2.93
CA GLY A 164 1.92 -3.27 -4.39
C GLY A 164 0.68 -2.53 -4.87
N LEU A 165 0.86 -1.48 -5.65
CA LEU A 165 -0.22 -0.63 -6.15
C LEU A 165 -0.32 -0.72 -7.68
N ARG A 166 -1.49 -0.44 -8.20
CA ARG A 166 -1.71 -0.12 -9.61
C ARG A 166 -2.42 1.21 -9.72
N VAL A 167 -1.97 2.02 -10.67
CA VAL A 167 -2.66 3.28 -11.01
C VAL A 167 -3.17 3.21 -12.44
N ARG A 168 -4.45 3.54 -12.61
CA ARG A 168 -5.12 3.66 -13.90
C ARG A 168 -5.99 4.92 -13.89
N ASN A 169 -5.84 5.75 -14.90
CA ASN A 169 -6.60 7.01 -15.04
C ASN A 169 -6.58 7.89 -13.77
N GLY A 170 -5.44 7.94 -13.07
CA GLY A 170 -5.28 8.74 -11.84
C GLY A 170 -5.92 8.12 -10.59
N CYS A 171 -6.51 6.94 -10.68
CA CYS A 171 -7.07 6.20 -9.54
C CYS A 171 -6.20 4.99 -9.23
N CYS A 172 -6.00 4.67 -7.95
CA CYS A 172 -5.25 3.50 -7.54
C CYS A 172 -6.15 2.37 -7.06
N TYR A 173 -5.63 1.15 -7.13
CA TYR A 173 -6.16 -0.07 -6.53
C TYR A 173 -5.02 -1.02 -6.16
N HIS A 174 -5.32 -2.19 -5.57
CA HIS A 174 -4.42 -2.96 -4.72
C HIS A 174 -4.03 -2.17 -3.47
N GLY A 175 -2.97 -2.52 -2.78
CA GLY A 175 -2.67 -1.87 -1.51
C GLY A 175 -1.50 -2.49 -0.77
N LEU A 176 -1.75 -2.86 0.49
CA LEU A 176 -0.76 -3.48 1.37
C LEU A 176 -1.26 -4.81 1.94
N SER A 177 -0.30 -5.64 2.36
CA SER A 177 -0.56 -6.81 3.21
C SER A 177 0.32 -6.74 4.45
N LEU A 178 -0.25 -7.10 5.61
CA LEU A 178 0.43 -7.17 6.91
C LEU A 178 0.32 -8.59 7.45
N ASN A 179 1.45 -9.23 7.70
CA ASN A 179 1.50 -10.55 8.31
C ASN A 179 1.15 -10.47 9.81
N VAL A 180 0.13 -11.18 10.25
CA VAL A 180 -0.34 -11.15 11.65
C VAL A 180 -0.12 -12.48 12.34
N ASP A 181 -0.80 -13.55 11.89
CA ASP A 181 -0.73 -14.89 12.48
C ASP A 181 -1.03 -15.93 11.39
N MET A 182 -0.07 -16.14 10.50
CA MET A 182 -0.22 -16.93 9.29
C MET A 182 0.89 -17.97 9.15
N ASP A 183 0.71 -18.95 8.27
CA ASP A 183 1.79 -19.82 7.84
C ASP A 183 2.76 -19.04 6.93
N LEU A 184 3.98 -18.79 7.42
CA LEU A 184 5.05 -18.11 6.67
C LEU A 184 5.85 -19.07 5.77
N THR A 185 5.67 -20.41 5.89
CA THR A 185 6.47 -21.39 5.14
C THR A 185 6.38 -21.22 3.61
N PRO A 186 5.23 -20.82 3.02
CA PRO A 186 5.14 -20.59 1.57
C PRO A 186 6.08 -19.49 1.04
N PHE A 187 6.48 -18.53 1.88
CA PHE A 187 7.45 -17.51 1.46
C PHE A 187 8.83 -18.10 1.14
N SER A 188 9.20 -19.24 1.74
CA SER A 188 10.46 -19.91 1.46
C SER A 188 10.56 -20.48 0.03
N ALA A 189 9.40 -20.73 -0.61
CA ALA A 189 9.35 -21.21 -1.99
C ALA A 189 9.57 -20.11 -3.03
N ILE A 190 9.57 -18.84 -2.63
CA ILE A 190 9.68 -17.69 -3.51
C ILE A 190 10.84 -16.77 -3.06
N ASN A 191 11.20 -15.81 -3.91
CA ASN A 191 12.08 -14.69 -3.52
C ASN A 191 11.19 -13.44 -3.35
N PRO A 192 10.72 -13.12 -2.13
CA PRO A 192 9.84 -11.99 -1.93
C PRO A 192 10.49 -10.71 -2.45
N CYS A 193 9.75 -9.94 -3.25
CA CYS A 193 10.26 -8.72 -3.89
C CYS A 193 11.54 -8.92 -4.75
N GLY A 194 11.87 -10.17 -5.16
CA GLY A 194 13.05 -10.50 -5.94
C GLY A 194 14.37 -10.46 -5.19
N PHE A 195 14.32 -10.36 -3.86
CA PHE A 195 15.51 -10.44 -3.01
C PHE A 195 15.69 -11.87 -2.49
N PRO A 196 16.71 -12.62 -2.99
CA PRO A 196 17.01 -13.94 -2.46
C PRO A 196 17.36 -13.87 -0.98
N GLY A 197 16.74 -14.75 -0.18
CA GLY A 197 17.02 -14.82 1.25
C GLY A 197 16.40 -13.69 2.10
N LEU A 198 15.48 -12.90 1.54
CA LEU A 198 14.75 -11.93 2.33
C LEU A 198 13.84 -12.66 3.34
N GLU A 199 14.17 -12.50 4.60
CA GLU A 199 13.37 -13.03 5.69
C GLU A 199 12.03 -12.33 5.81
N VAL A 200 11.02 -13.05 6.27
CA VAL A 200 9.68 -12.54 6.58
C VAL A 200 9.37 -12.81 8.05
N THR A 201 8.54 -11.95 8.63
CA THR A 201 8.07 -12.09 10.01
C THR A 201 6.59 -11.72 10.09
N GLN A 202 6.01 -11.88 11.26
CA GLN A 202 4.61 -11.57 11.55
C GLN A 202 4.43 -11.07 12.98
N LEU A 203 3.31 -10.43 13.27
CA LEU A 203 3.05 -9.85 14.59
C LEU A 203 3.04 -10.89 15.71
N ARG A 204 2.57 -12.10 15.46
CA ARG A 204 2.54 -13.21 16.45
C ARG A 204 3.93 -13.57 16.91
N ASP A 205 4.90 -13.65 16.01
CA ASP A 205 6.29 -13.97 16.31
C ASP A 205 7.00 -12.85 17.11
N LEU A 206 6.43 -11.63 17.04
CA LEU A 206 6.89 -10.47 17.80
C LEU A 206 6.15 -10.26 19.12
N GLY A 207 5.34 -11.24 19.55
CA GLY A 207 4.67 -11.26 20.85
C GLY A 207 3.31 -10.54 20.89
N VAL A 208 2.78 -10.06 19.76
CA VAL A 208 1.45 -9.45 19.71
C VAL A 208 0.36 -10.52 19.75
N GLN A 209 -0.53 -10.44 20.73
CA GLN A 209 -1.59 -11.43 20.96
C GLN A 209 -2.99 -10.90 20.62
N ASP A 210 -3.12 -9.63 20.18
CA ASP A 210 -4.41 -9.05 19.81
C ASP A 210 -5.07 -9.89 18.69
N PRO A 211 -6.42 -9.98 18.69
CA PRO A 211 -7.17 -10.55 17.59
C PRO A 211 -6.92 -9.81 16.28
N ILE A 212 -6.92 -10.55 15.16
CA ILE A 212 -6.64 -9.98 13.83
C ILE A 212 -7.60 -8.84 13.46
N GLU A 213 -8.87 -8.94 13.88
CA GLU A 213 -9.88 -7.92 13.65
C GLU A 213 -9.53 -6.61 14.36
N ALA A 214 -9.08 -6.69 15.61
CA ALA A 214 -8.67 -5.50 16.38
C ALA A 214 -7.43 -4.83 15.78
N ILE A 215 -6.48 -5.62 15.26
CA ILE A 215 -5.31 -5.12 14.56
C ILE A 215 -5.72 -4.43 13.25
N ALA A 216 -6.64 -5.04 12.51
CA ALA A 216 -7.16 -4.50 11.26
C ALA A 216 -7.88 -3.15 11.47
N GLU A 217 -8.70 -3.02 12.52
CA GLU A 217 -9.36 -1.77 12.88
C GLU A 217 -8.33 -0.67 13.18
N LYS A 218 -7.36 -0.96 14.03
CA LYS A 218 -6.27 -0.02 14.35
C LYS A 218 -5.49 0.42 13.10
N LEU A 219 -5.29 -0.47 12.14
CA LEU A 219 -4.60 -0.16 10.88
C LEU A 219 -5.48 0.70 9.96
N LEU A 220 -6.77 0.36 9.82
CA LEU A 220 -7.73 1.14 9.02
C LEU A 220 -7.86 2.58 9.51
N ASP A 221 -7.92 2.80 10.84
CA ASP A 221 -7.99 4.13 11.44
C ASP A 221 -6.76 4.97 11.08
N ARG A 222 -5.54 4.38 11.16
CA ARG A 222 -4.30 5.06 10.77
C ARG A 222 -4.25 5.38 9.29
N LEU A 223 -4.70 4.44 8.46
CA LEU A 223 -4.78 4.66 7.02
C LEU A 223 -5.75 5.80 6.70
N ALA A 224 -6.94 5.82 7.31
CA ALA A 224 -7.94 6.87 7.08
C ALA A 224 -7.42 8.25 7.49
N ALA A 225 -6.69 8.34 8.60
CA ALA A 225 -6.08 9.58 9.07
C ALA A 225 -4.89 10.03 8.20
N GLY A 226 -4.18 9.07 7.58
CA GLY A 226 -2.94 9.31 6.82
C GLY A 226 -3.15 9.58 5.34
N ILE A 227 -4.26 9.16 4.73
CA ILE A 227 -4.56 9.30 3.30
C ILE A 227 -5.67 10.34 3.12
#